data_096f0dc62276a7d9c63f1f0877fa34f8
#
_entry.id   096f0dc62276a7d9c63f1f0877fa34f8
#
_cell.length_a   1.000
_cell.length_b   1.000
_cell.length_c   1.000
_cell.angle_alpha   90.00
_cell.angle_beta   90.00
_cell.angle_gamma   90.00
#
_symmetry.space_group_name_H-M   'P 1'
#
loop_
_entity.id
_entity.type
_entity.pdbx_description
1 polymer ?
#
loop_
_entity_poly.entity_id
_entity_poly.type
_entity_poly.pdbx_seq_one_letter_code
_entity_poly.pdbx_strand_id
1 'polypeptide(L)'
;MYPPSNFKTAKLSFSIQEGSEIGVMFKTEVFDNKSALIARLTELAESGNWVFRGYSKQDQLQPNIIRRNLVDQERELLFEFERSANQYLNTSNPVDFMSYAQHYGLATRLLDFTYNPIYCTVFCAIHS
;
A
#
# COMPACT_ATOMS: atom_id res chain seq x y z
N MET A 1 2.57 -16.33 32.82
CA MET A 1 3.23 -15.04 32.60
C MET A 1 3.67 -14.99 31.15
N TYR A 2 2.93 -14.30 30.31
CA TYR A 2 3.34 -14.11 28.91
C TYR A 2 4.52 -13.14 28.87
N PRO A 3 5.58 -13.41 28.12
CA PRO A 3 6.63 -12.43 27.92
C PRO A 3 6.02 -11.17 27.31
N PRO A 4 6.52 -9.98 27.66
CA PRO A 4 6.05 -8.76 27.02
C PRO A 4 6.24 -8.91 25.52
N SER A 5 5.14 -8.90 24.78
CA SER A 5 5.19 -8.86 23.34
C SER A 5 6.03 -7.64 22.95
N ASN A 6 7.20 -7.86 22.36
CA ASN A 6 8.02 -6.79 21.80
C ASN A 6 7.17 -6.06 20.78
N PHE A 7 6.45 -5.06 21.25
CA PHE A 7 5.71 -4.15 20.38
C PHE A 7 6.76 -3.33 19.62
N LYS A 8 7.02 -3.74 18.39
CA LYS A 8 7.85 -2.96 17.50
C LYS A 8 7.15 -1.63 17.29
N THR A 9 7.82 -0.55 17.56
CA THR A 9 7.33 0.81 17.37
C THR A 9 6.79 0.96 15.95
N ALA A 10 5.49 1.22 15.81
CA ALA A 10 4.89 1.43 14.50
C ALA A 10 5.21 2.85 14.04
N LYS A 11 5.80 3.00 12.87
CA LYS A 11 5.98 4.30 12.21
C LYS A 11 4.86 4.51 11.21
N LEU A 12 4.11 5.59 11.38
CA LEU A 12 3.09 6.02 10.44
C LEU A 12 3.63 7.23 9.68
N SER A 13 3.72 7.09 8.37
CA SER A 13 4.14 8.18 7.48
C SER A 13 2.93 8.72 6.73
N PHE A 14 2.73 10.04 6.74
CA PHE A 14 1.67 10.71 6.01
C PHE A 14 2.26 11.51 4.85
N SER A 15 1.60 11.51 3.72
CA SER A 15 1.79 12.53 2.70
C SER A 15 0.58 13.46 2.73
N ILE A 16 0.83 14.74 2.96
CA ILE A 16 -0.19 15.80 2.89
C ILE A 16 -0.03 16.50 1.55
N GLN A 17 -1.10 16.51 0.77
CA GLN A 17 -1.21 17.36 -0.40
C GLN A 17 -2.07 18.56 -0.01
N GLU A 18 -1.46 19.69 0.29
CA GLU A 18 -2.14 20.96 0.50
C GLU A 18 -1.94 21.86 -0.71
N GLY A 19 -3.05 22.29 -1.32
CA GLY A 19 -3.12 23.39 -2.27
C GLY A 19 -2.50 23.13 -3.65
N SER A 20 -2.50 24.14 -4.47
CA SER A 20 -2.09 24.13 -5.88
C SER A 20 -0.58 24.11 -6.14
N GLU A 21 0.25 24.09 -5.13
CA GLU A 21 1.70 23.88 -5.24
C GLU A 21 2.03 22.49 -4.70
N ILE A 22 2.62 21.67 -5.57
CA ILE A 22 2.98 20.28 -5.28
C ILE A 22 4.17 20.25 -4.31
N GLY A 23 3.86 20.38 -3.02
CA GLY A 23 4.78 20.08 -1.95
C GLY A 23 4.36 18.77 -1.29
N VAL A 24 5.10 17.69 -1.53
CA VAL A 24 4.91 16.45 -0.76
C VAL A 24 5.61 16.63 0.59
N MET A 25 4.83 16.81 1.63
CA MET A 25 5.33 16.90 2.99
C MET A 25 5.17 15.56 3.68
N PHE A 26 6.26 14.95 4.10
CA PHE A 26 6.25 13.72 4.89
C PHE A 26 6.34 14.06 6.37
N LYS A 27 5.33 13.68 7.12
CA LYS A 27 5.33 13.73 8.58
C LYS A 27 5.33 12.31 9.12
N THR A 28 6.24 12.03 10.05
CA THR A 28 6.30 10.74 10.74
C THR A 28 5.86 10.90 12.18
N GLU A 29 4.86 10.13 12.59
CA GLU A 29 4.43 9.99 13.97
C GLU A 29 4.81 8.59 14.46
N VAL A 30 5.30 8.50 15.70
CA VAL A 30 5.73 7.26 16.35
C VAL A 30 4.84 6.99 17.54
N PHE A 31 4.37 5.75 17.69
CA PHE A 31 3.45 5.36 18.75
C PHE A 31 4.06 4.26 19.60
N ASP A 32 3.90 4.40 20.91
CA ASP A 32 4.45 3.46 21.90
C ASP A 32 3.54 2.24 22.13
N ASN A 33 2.27 2.36 21.79
CA ASN A 33 1.30 1.29 21.97
C ASN A 33 0.24 1.25 20.85
N LYS A 34 -0.39 0.09 20.70
CA LYS A 34 -1.40 -0.16 19.67
C LYS A 34 -2.64 0.71 19.82
N SER A 35 -3.05 0.97 21.06
CA SER A 35 -4.26 1.75 21.33
C SER A 35 -4.12 3.20 20.86
N ALA A 36 -2.97 3.81 21.11
CA ALA A 36 -2.67 5.16 20.63
C ALA A 36 -2.61 5.22 19.09
N LEU A 37 -2.01 4.22 18.45
CA LEU A 37 -1.98 4.11 17.00
C LEU A 37 -3.39 3.98 16.42
N ILE A 38 -4.22 3.10 16.95
CA ILE A 38 -5.60 2.88 16.49
C ILE A 38 -6.43 4.14 16.68
N ALA A 39 -6.32 4.81 17.83
CA ALA A 39 -7.02 6.06 18.09
C ALA A 39 -6.66 7.14 17.07
N ARG A 40 -5.37 7.29 16.75
CA ARG A 40 -4.91 8.26 15.74
C ARG A 40 -5.39 7.93 14.34
N LEU A 41 -5.36 6.65 13.95
CA LEU A 41 -5.86 6.19 12.67
C LEU A 41 -7.37 6.40 12.52
N THR A 42 -8.13 6.17 13.59
CA THR A 42 -9.58 6.40 13.61
C THR A 42 -9.91 7.89 13.44
N GLU A 43 -9.20 8.75 14.15
CA GLU A 43 -9.35 10.21 14.02
C GLU A 43 -9.11 10.68 12.57
N LEU A 44 -8.04 10.18 11.94
CA LEU A 44 -7.74 10.49 10.55
C LEU A 44 -8.83 9.97 9.59
N ALA A 45 -9.30 8.75 9.80
CA ALA A 45 -10.36 8.17 8.97
C ALA A 45 -11.67 8.94 9.07
N GLU A 46 -12.02 9.42 10.27
CA GLU A 46 -13.23 10.23 10.51
C GLU A 46 -13.15 11.59 9.82
N SER A 47 -11.97 12.15 9.62
CA SER A 47 -11.80 13.38 8.85
C SER A 47 -12.14 13.24 7.35
N GLY A 48 -12.18 12.02 6.82
CA GLY A 48 -12.65 11.68 5.48
C GLY A 48 -11.68 11.98 4.33
N ASN A 49 -10.49 12.52 4.62
CA ASN A 49 -9.54 12.98 3.59
C ASN A 49 -8.28 12.13 3.46
N TRP A 50 -8.31 10.91 4.01
CA TRP A 50 -7.13 10.07 4.08
C TRP A 50 -7.32 8.72 3.39
N VAL A 51 -6.25 8.26 2.76
CA VAL A 51 -6.09 6.89 2.31
C VAL A 51 -4.91 6.27 3.03
N PHE A 52 -4.99 4.98 3.31
CA PHE A 52 -4.05 4.26 4.16
C PHE A 52 -3.37 3.15 3.38
N ARG A 53 -2.11 2.92 3.70
CA ARG A 53 -1.35 1.77 3.21
C ARG A 53 -0.48 1.22 4.33
N GLY A 54 -0.59 -0.09 4.56
CA GLY A 54 0.30 -0.82 5.47
C GLY A 54 1.56 -1.31 4.73
N TYR A 55 2.70 -1.21 5.37
CA TYR A 55 3.95 -1.81 4.90
C TYR A 55 4.88 -2.13 6.07
N SER A 56 5.66 -3.20 5.94
CA SER A 56 6.60 -3.64 6.98
C SER A 56 8.01 -3.07 6.79
N LYS A 57 8.35 -2.65 5.57
CA LYS A 57 9.66 -2.09 5.22
C LYS A 57 9.50 -0.80 4.45
N GLN A 58 10.40 0.14 4.66
CA GLN A 58 10.33 1.48 4.10
C GLN A 58 10.35 1.52 2.55
N ASP A 59 11.00 0.54 1.92
CA ASP A 59 11.03 0.40 0.47
C ASP A 59 9.69 -0.02 -0.15
N GLN A 60 8.74 -0.47 0.66
CA GLN A 60 7.41 -0.88 0.19
C GLN A 60 6.48 0.29 -0.18
N LEU A 61 6.92 1.54 -0.04
CA LEU A 61 6.25 2.70 -0.64
C LEU A 61 6.47 2.79 -2.15
N GLN A 62 7.37 1.98 -2.69
CA GLN A 62 7.57 1.91 -4.14
C GLN A 62 6.72 0.79 -4.76
N PRO A 63 6.21 0.98 -5.98
CA PRO A 63 5.55 -0.07 -6.74
C PRO A 63 6.43 -1.32 -6.90
N ASN A 64 5.79 -2.47 -6.96
CA ASN A 64 6.47 -3.76 -6.99
C ASN A 64 7.42 -3.91 -8.20
N ILE A 65 7.04 -3.33 -9.33
CA ILE A 65 7.85 -3.35 -10.54
C ILE A 65 9.19 -2.61 -10.38
N ILE A 66 9.20 -1.53 -9.60
CA ILE A 66 10.42 -0.77 -9.29
C ILE A 66 11.27 -1.55 -8.31
N ARG A 67 10.68 -2.07 -7.22
CA ARG A 67 11.40 -2.85 -6.20
C ARG A 67 12.06 -4.10 -6.75
N ARG A 68 11.45 -4.72 -7.76
CA ARG A 68 11.98 -5.91 -8.43
C ARG A 68 12.90 -5.59 -9.61
N ASN A 69 13.10 -4.32 -9.92
CA ASN A 69 13.89 -3.85 -11.07
C ASN A 69 13.40 -4.44 -12.42
N LEU A 70 12.08 -4.44 -12.62
CA LEU A 70 11.41 -5.02 -13.78
C LEU A 70 10.76 -3.98 -14.70
N VAL A 71 11.08 -2.69 -14.52
CA VAL A 71 10.47 -1.60 -15.29
C VAL A 71 10.67 -1.79 -16.80
N ASP A 72 11.86 -2.22 -17.21
CA ASP A 72 12.17 -2.44 -18.62
C ASP A 72 11.42 -3.64 -19.23
N GLN A 73 10.97 -4.56 -18.40
CA GLN A 73 10.22 -5.77 -18.78
C GLN A 73 8.71 -5.62 -18.63
N GLU A 74 8.23 -4.48 -18.17
CA GLU A 74 6.80 -4.25 -17.86
C GLU A 74 5.90 -4.61 -19.04
N ARG A 75 6.25 -4.17 -20.23
CA ARG A 75 5.47 -4.39 -21.45
C ARG A 75 5.35 -5.88 -21.79
N GLU A 76 6.43 -6.62 -21.67
CA GLU A 76 6.47 -8.06 -21.95
C GLU A 76 5.66 -8.82 -20.91
N LEU A 77 5.81 -8.50 -19.65
CA LEU A 77 5.07 -9.12 -18.55
C LEU A 77 3.55 -8.90 -18.68
N LEU A 78 3.13 -7.69 -19.02
CA LEU A 78 1.72 -7.39 -19.25
C LEU A 78 1.18 -8.11 -20.48
N PHE A 79 1.95 -8.21 -21.54
CA PHE A 79 1.57 -8.91 -22.77
C PHE A 79 1.42 -10.42 -22.54
N GLU A 80 2.34 -11.03 -21.81
CA GLU A 80 2.25 -12.46 -21.45
C GLU A 80 1.04 -12.74 -20.54
N PHE A 81 0.79 -11.84 -19.58
CA PHE A 81 -0.40 -11.93 -18.73
C PHE A 81 -1.69 -11.81 -19.56
N GLU A 82 -1.77 -10.86 -20.47
CA GLU A 82 -2.92 -10.68 -21.36
C GLU A 82 -3.20 -11.96 -22.17
N ARG A 83 -2.19 -12.55 -22.75
CA ARG A 83 -2.32 -13.81 -23.50
C ARG A 83 -2.88 -14.95 -22.64
N SER A 84 -2.46 -15.02 -21.40
CA SER A 84 -2.87 -16.07 -20.46
C SER A 84 -4.25 -15.81 -19.88
N ALA A 85 -4.62 -14.56 -19.69
CA ALA A 85 -5.83 -14.13 -19.01
C ALA A 85 -7.01 -13.82 -19.97
N ASN A 86 -6.77 -13.76 -21.26
CA ASN A 86 -7.73 -13.30 -22.27
C ASN A 86 -9.05 -14.08 -22.27
N GLN A 87 -9.06 -15.29 -21.75
CA GLN A 87 -10.29 -16.11 -21.62
C GLN A 87 -11.16 -15.69 -20.43
N TYR A 88 -10.59 -14.99 -19.44
CA TYR A 88 -11.22 -14.70 -18.15
C TYR A 88 -11.42 -13.21 -17.90
N LEU A 89 -10.70 -12.36 -18.61
CA LEU A 89 -10.70 -10.91 -18.42
C LEU A 89 -11.32 -10.23 -19.63
N ASN A 90 -12.51 -9.67 -19.42
CA ASN A 90 -13.19 -8.84 -20.41
C ASN A 90 -13.20 -7.38 -19.92
N THR A 91 -12.02 -6.76 -19.82
CA THR A 91 -11.90 -5.35 -19.45
C THR A 91 -11.11 -4.57 -20.49
N SER A 92 -11.64 -3.43 -20.89
CA SER A 92 -10.95 -2.47 -21.76
C SER A 92 -10.23 -1.37 -20.98
N ASN A 93 -10.40 -1.34 -19.66
CA ASN A 93 -9.76 -0.35 -18.79
C ASN A 93 -8.35 -0.81 -18.41
N PRO A 94 -7.29 -0.07 -18.74
CA PRO A 94 -5.91 -0.44 -18.41
C PRO A 94 -5.64 -0.55 -16.91
N VAL A 95 -6.32 0.25 -16.09
CA VAL A 95 -6.15 0.23 -14.62
C VAL A 95 -6.75 -1.04 -14.04
N ASP A 96 -7.94 -1.44 -14.49
CA ASP A 96 -8.58 -2.69 -14.06
C ASP A 96 -7.73 -3.88 -14.48
N PHE A 97 -7.19 -3.87 -15.69
CA PHE A 97 -6.31 -4.91 -16.19
C PHE A 97 -5.04 -5.05 -15.32
N MET A 98 -4.37 -3.94 -15.01
CA MET A 98 -3.19 -3.95 -14.14
C MET A 98 -3.53 -4.38 -12.71
N SER A 99 -4.69 -4.00 -12.20
CA SER A 99 -5.17 -4.42 -10.88
C SER A 99 -5.39 -5.94 -10.82
N TYR A 100 -5.97 -6.53 -11.86
CA TYR A 100 -6.08 -7.98 -11.99
C TYR A 100 -4.71 -8.66 -12.06
N ALA A 101 -3.82 -8.13 -12.89
CA ALA A 101 -2.47 -8.66 -13.02
C ALA A 101 -1.73 -8.66 -11.67
N GLN A 102 -1.84 -7.59 -10.91
CA GLN A 102 -1.28 -7.49 -9.56
C GLN A 102 -1.90 -8.49 -8.59
N HIS A 103 -3.20 -8.70 -8.65
CA HIS A 103 -3.89 -9.70 -7.83
C HIS A 103 -3.35 -11.12 -8.07
N TYR A 104 -2.98 -11.44 -9.30
CA TYR A 104 -2.36 -12.71 -9.67
C TYR A 104 -0.82 -12.74 -9.50
N GLY A 105 -0.24 -11.74 -8.86
CA GLY A 105 1.17 -11.72 -8.48
C GLY A 105 2.12 -11.08 -9.48
N LEU A 106 1.61 -10.49 -10.57
CA LEU A 106 2.45 -9.74 -11.49
C LEU A 106 2.97 -8.46 -10.84
N ALA A 107 4.23 -8.14 -11.07
CA ALA A 107 4.79 -6.87 -10.65
C ALA A 107 4.23 -5.75 -11.54
N THR A 108 3.55 -4.78 -10.92
CA THR A 108 2.95 -3.63 -11.60
C THR A 108 3.45 -2.32 -11.01
N ARG A 109 3.15 -1.22 -11.68
CA ARG A 109 3.40 0.15 -11.19
C ARG A 109 2.31 0.67 -10.25
N LEU A 110 1.32 -0.15 -9.88
CA LEU A 110 0.26 0.22 -8.96
C LEU A 110 0.70 0.08 -7.50
N LEU A 111 0.20 0.98 -6.67
CA LEU A 111 0.22 0.89 -5.21
C LEU A 111 -1.21 0.85 -4.68
N ASP A 112 -1.50 -0.13 -3.83
CA ASP A 112 -2.80 -0.29 -3.22
C ASP A 112 -2.94 0.58 -1.98
N PHE A 113 -4.05 1.31 -1.90
CA PHE A 113 -4.45 2.09 -0.74
C PHE A 113 -5.87 1.69 -0.32
N THR A 114 -6.19 1.89 0.93
CA THR A 114 -7.52 1.65 1.48
C THR A 114 -8.02 2.86 2.26
N TYR A 115 -9.32 3.04 2.31
CA TYR A 115 -9.95 4.00 3.22
C TYR A 115 -10.11 3.46 4.64
N ASN A 116 -9.95 2.16 4.83
CA ASN A 116 -10.09 1.53 6.14
C ASN A 116 -8.72 1.36 6.81
N PRO A 117 -8.44 2.13 7.90
CA PRO A 117 -7.16 2.07 8.59
C PRO A 117 -6.89 0.73 9.29
N ILE A 118 -7.94 -0.01 9.66
CA ILE A 118 -7.79 -1.31 10.35
C ILE A 118 -7.15 -2.35 9.42
N TYR A 119 -7.48 -2.32 8.13
CA TYR A 119 -6.84 -3.20 7.14
C TYR A 119 -5.32 -3.01 7.10
N CYS A 120 -4.84 -1.78 7.23
CA CYS A 120 -3.42 -1.49 7.24
C CYS A 120 -2.70 -2.08 8.44
N THR A 121 -3.31 -2.02 9.63
CA THR A 121 -2.72 -2.55 10.87
C THR A 121 -2.64 -4.08 10.86
N VAL A 122 -3.68 -4.74 10.33
CA VAL A 122 -3.71 -6.20 10.18
C VAL A 122 -2.67 -6.66 9.17
N PHE A 123 -2.56 -5.99 8.02
CA PHE A 123 -1.60 -6.36 6.98
C PHE A 123 -0.15 -6.22 7.46
N CYS A 124 0.17 -5.17 8.20
CA CYS A 124 1.49 -5.01 8.82
C CYS A 124 1.79 -6.11 9.85
N ALA A 125 0.78 -6.57 10.60
CA ALA A 125 0.95 -7.58 11.63
C ALA A 125 1.19 -8.99 11.07
N ILE A 126 0.65 -9.30 9.88
CA ILE A 126 0.79 -10.62 9.24
C ILE A 126 2.14 -10.78 8.55
N HIS A 127 2.74 -9.68 8.08
CA HIS A 127 3.98 -9.69 7.30
C HIS A 127 5.21 -9.21 8.08
N SER A 128 5.10 -9.06 9.40
CA SER A 128 6.23 -8.68 10.29
C SER A 128 6.98 -9.95 10.78
#